data_7430b2b75bd05f817d221b5c8fffc9cb
#
_entry.id   7430b2b75bd05f817d221b5c8fffc9cb
#
_cell.length_a   1.000
_cell.length_b   1.000
_cell.length_c   1.000
_cell.angle_alpha   90.00
_cell.angle_beta   90.00
_cell.angle_gamma   90.00
#
_symmetry.space_group_name_H-M   'P 1'
#
loop_
_entity.id
_entity.type
_entity.pdbx_description
1 polymer ?
#
loop_
_entity_poly.entity_id
_entity_poly.type
_entity_poly.pdbx_seq_one_letter_code
_entity_poly.pdbx_strand_id
1 'polypeptide(L)'
;MSFLRAIGIATALLLPVCASAQDVWTKNDGYLKGAINDCSAADADRTVCRQFTGEALNRLFGIADFCTDSRCLKAVEIEWEIRNHPDKWGVLGAASDQAVLDKARELAATKAVVAILNEDDRGQMAIIMPGAAVPSGKWGLKVPIAVGARVDRPESSVYAKGLNWLFADPAKVTIYVRL
;
A
#
# COMPACT_ATOMS: atom_id res chain seq x y z
N MET A 1 -59.03 39.51 -5.31
CA MET A 1 -57.84 39.21 -4.47
C MET A 1 -57.40 37.79 -4.81
N SER A 2 -56.44 37.66 -5.72
CA SER A 2 -55.91 36.35 -6.17
C SER A 2 -54.56 36.09 -5.55
N PHE A 3 -54.44 35.03 -4.76
CA PHE A 3 -53.18 34.56 -4.20
C PHE A 3 -52.49 33.57 -5.16
N LEU A 4 -51.41 33.98 -5.81
CA LEU A 4 -50.49 33.05 -6.50
C LEU A 4 -49.63 32.36 -5.44
N ARG A 5 -49.70 31.01 -5.37
CA ARG A 5 -48.78 30.15 -4.64
C ARG A 5 -47.60 29.82 -5.55
N ALA A 6 -46.40 30.30 -5.19
CA ALA A 6 -45.15 29.89 -5.84
C ALA A 6 -44.77 28.50 -5.32
N ILE A 7 -44.67 27.50 -6.20
CA ILE A 7 -44.13 26.16 -5.92
C ILE A 7 -42.62 26.23 -6.17
N GLY A 8 -41.86 26.22 -5.11
CA GLY A 8 -40.39 26.10 -5.18
C GLY A 8 -40.00 24.65 -5.47
N ILE A 9 -39.39 24.42 -6.63
CA ILE A 9 -38.80 23.12 -7.00
C ILE A 9 -37.39 23.10 -6.37
N ALA A 10 -37.20 22.29 -5.33
CA ALA A 10 -35.86 22.01 -4.75
C ALA A 10 -35.15 21.02 -5.64
N THR A 11 -34.18 21.49 -6.41
CA THR A 11 -33.29 20.63 -7.20
C THR A 11 -32.26 20.01 -6.24
N ALA A 12 -32.41 18.75 -5.90
CA ALA A 12 -31.42 17.99 -5.15
C ALA A 12 -30.18 17.73 -6.05
N LEU A 13 -29.09 18.40 -5.78
CA LEU A 13 -27.79 18.12 -6.37
C LEU A 13 -27.30 16.76 -5.85
N LEU A 14 -27.42 15.74 -6.68
CA LEU A 14 -26.78 14.45 -6.49
C LEU A 14 -25.26 14.65 -6.72
N LEU A 15 -24.52 14.85 -5.63
CA LEU A 15 -23.06 14.81 -5.67
C LEU A 15 -22.64 13.38 -6.04
N PRO A 16 -21.72 13.18 -7.03
CA PRO A 16 -21.19 11.86 -7.31
C PRO A 16 -20.47 11.35 -6.05
N VAL A 17 -20.91 10.20 -5.54
CA VAL A 17 -20.21 9.48 -4.48
C VAL A 17 -18.90 9.01 -5.08
N CYS A 18 -17.83 9.73 -4.84
CA CYS A 18 -16.47 9.22 -5.08
C CYS A 18 -16.31 7.95 -4.25
N ALA A 19 -16.21 6.79 -4.91
CA ALA A 19 -15.84 5.55 -4.23
C ALA A 19 -14.58 5.84 -3.42
N SER A 20 -14.66 5.73 -2.09
CA SER A 20 -13.54 6.06 -1.22
C SER A 20 -12.44 5.02 -1.44
N ALA A 21 -11.18 5.41 -1.31
CA ALA A 21 -10.06 4.46 -1.40
C ALA A 21 -10.21 3.30 -0.40
N GLN A 22 -10.97 3.50 0.68
CA GLN A 22 -11.33 2.46 1.64
C GLN A 22 -12.14 1.31 1.01
N ASP A 23 -12.95 1.59 -0.01
CA ASP A 23 -13.73 0.58 -0.73
C ASP A 23 -12.81 -0.35 -1.53
N VAL A 24 -11.73 0.16 -2.10
CA VAL A 24 -10.74 -0.64 -2.85
C VAL A 24 -10.05 -1.65 -1.94
N TRP A 25 -9.64 -1.23 -0.76
CA TRP A 25 -9.00 -2.10 0.24
C TRP A 25 -9.96 -3.17 0.74
N THR A 26 -11.19 -2.79 1.10
CA THR A 26 -12.23 -3.72 1.55
C THR A 26 -12.57 -4.75 0.47
N LYS A 27 -12.70 -4.31 -0.78
CA LYS A 27 -13.01 -5.19 -1.92
C LYS A 27 -11.90 -6.21 -2.20
N ASN A 28 -10.65 -5.86 -1.93
CA ASN A 28 -9.48 -6.72 -2.17
C ASN A 28 -8.96 -7.41 -0.89
N ASP A 29 -9.62 -7.26 0.25
CA ASP A 29 -9.21 -7.82 1.54
C ASP A 29 -8.98 -9.33 1.48
N GLY A 30 -9.92 -10.06 0.92
CA GLY A 30 -9.84 -11.52 0.76
C GLY A 30 -8.67 -11.95 -0.12
N TYR A 31 -8.41 -11.25 -1.21
CA TYR A 31 -7.27 -11.50 -2.08
C TYR A 31 -5.94 -11.29 -1.32
N LEU A 32 -5.78 -10.14 -0.65
CA LEU A 32 -4.54 -9.82 0.06
C LEU A 32 -4.24 -10.81 1.18
N LYS A 33 -5.26 -11.20 1.96
CA LYS A 33 -5.13 -12.23 2.99
C LYS A 33 -4.75 -13.59 2.40
N GLY A 34 -5.45 -14.00 1.34
CA GLY A 34 -5.18 -15.26 0.65
C GLY A 34 -3.74 -15.31 0.15
N ALA A 35 -3.29 -14.30 -0.60
CA ALA A 35 -1.95 -14.23 -1.16
C ALA A 35 -0.84 -14.24 -0.08
N ILE A 36 -1.07 -13.57 1.07
CA ILE A 36 -0.12 -13.62 2.20
C ILE A 36 -0.12 -15.01 2.86
N ASN A 37 -1.27 -15.65 3.02
CA ASN A 37 -1.35 -17.01 3.56
C ASN A 37 -0.68 -18.02 2.63
N ASP A 38 -0.92 -17.92 1.32
CA ASP A 38 -0.29 -18.78 0.32
C ASP A 38 1.23 -18.59 0.31
N CYS A 39 1.70 -17.34 0.43
CA CYS A 39 3.12 -17.05 0.57
C CYS A 39 3.71 -17.64 1.87
N SER A 40 2.98 -17.61 2.96
CA SER A 40 3.46 -18.06 4.28
C SER A 40 3.46 -19.56 4.47
N ALA A 41 2.80 -20.34 3.59
CA ALA A 41 2.73 -21.77 3.68
C ALA A 41 4.12 -22.42 3.55
N ALA A 42 4.34 -23.54 4.25
CA ALA A 42 5.66 -24.20 4.32
C ALA A 42 6.14 -24.73 2.95
N ASP A 43 5.21 -25.11 2.08
CA ASP A 43 5.41 -25.64 0.72
C ASP A 43 5.12 -24.60 -0.38
N ALA A 44 5.04 -23.31 0.00
CA ALA A 44 4.64 -22.24 -0.92
C ALA A 44 5.54 -22.13 -2.14
N ASP A 45 4.91 -21.94 -3.30
CA ASP A 45 5.62 -21.46 -4.49
C ASP A 45 6.13 -20.03 -4.23
N ARG A 46 7.46 -19.90 -4.18
CA ARG A 46 8.12 -18.62 -3.95
C ARG A 46 7.84 -17.58 -5.04
N THR A 47 7.32 -17.98 -6.18
CA THR A 47 6.88 -17.08 -7.25
C THR A 47 5.74 -16.19 -6.77
N VAL A 48 4.76 -16.74 -6.05
CA VAL A 48 3.65 -15.95 -5.46
C VAL A 48 4.19 -14.86 -4.54
N CYS A 49 5.11 -15.20 -3.63
CA CYS A 49 5.72 -14.21 -2.74
C CYS A 49 6.49 -13.11 -3.49
N ARG A 50 7.22 -13.51 -4.54
CA ARG A 50 8.06 -12.58 -5.31
C ARG A 50 7.24 -11.57 -6.12
N GLN A 51 6.09 -11.98 -6.63
CA GLN A 51 5.23 -11.15 -7.49
C GLN A 51 4.12 -10.43 -6.72
N PHE A 52 3.93 -10.75 -5.44
CA PHE A 52 2.85 -10.23 -4.60
C PHE A 52 2.70 -8.72 -4.70
N THR A 53 3.80 -7.96 -4.57
CA THR A 53 3.72 -6.49 -4.54
C THR A 53 3.21 -5.90 -5.85
N GLY A 54 3.71 -6.42 -7.00
CA GLY A 54 3.25 -5.98 -8.32
C GLY A 54 1.77 -6.27 -8.55
N GLU A 55 1.33 -7.48 -8.23
CA GLU A 55 -0.07 -7.89 -8.34
C GLU A 55 -0.98 -7.06 -7.43
N ALA A 56 -0.57 -6.85 -6.17
CA ALA A 56 -1.34 -6.08 -5.21
C ALA A 56 -1.47 -4.61 -5.64
N LEU A 57 -0.39 -3.97 -6.11
CA LEU A 57 -0.41 -2.60 -6.62
C LEU A 57 -1.31 -2.45 -7.85
N ASN A 58 -1.27 -3.44 -8.76
CA ASN A 58 -2.16 -3.44 -9.92
C ASN A 58 -3.63 -3.58 -9.51
N ARG A 59 -3.96 -4.52 -8.62
CA ARG A 59 -5.34 -4.75 -8.16
C ARG A 59 -5.90 -3.59 -7.35
N LEU A 60 -5.10 -3.01 -6.45
CA LEU A 60 -5.53 -1.94 -5.56
C LEU A 60 -5.65 -0.59 -6.27
N PHE A 61 -4.70 -0.28 -7.15
CA PHE A 61 -4.54 1.07 -7.68
C PHE A 61 -4.52 1.14 -9.21
N GLY A 62 -4.68 0.00 -9.91
CA GLY A 62 -4.60 -0.05 -11.38
C GLY A 62 -3.21 0.26 -11.92
N ILE A 63 -2.15 0.07 -11.11
CA ILE A 63 -0.76 0.33 -11.52
C ILE A 63 -0.28 -0.88 -12.32
N ALA A 64 -0.49 -0.82 -13.63
CA ALA A 64 -0.11 -1.88 -14.55
C ALA A 64 1.38 -1.90 -14.91
N ASP A 65 2.13 -0.84 -14.57
CA ASP A 65 3.56 -0.69 -14.91
C ASP A 65 4.42 -1.89 -14.46
N PHE A 66 3.98 -2.59 -13.41
CA PHE A 66 4.70 -3.71 -12.81
C PHE A 66 4.21 -5.09 -13.27
N CYS A 67 3.20 -5.15 -14.14
CA CYS A 67 2.65 -6.41 -14.61
C CYS A 67 2.53 -6.42 -16.12
N THR A 68 2.84 -7.59 -16.72
CA THR A 68 2.51 -7.92 -18.10
C THR A 68 1.36 -8.94 -18.10
N ASP A 69 0.87 -9.34 -19.27
CA ASP A 69 -0.17 -10.37 -19.41
C ASP A 69 0.24 -11.72 -18.81
N SER A 70 1.54 -11.98 -18.70
CA SER A 70 2.08 -13.29 -18.28
C SER A 70 2.65 -13.32 -16.86
N ARG A 71 3.10 -12.18 -16.33
CA ARG A 71 3.69 -12.11 -14.98
C ARG A 71 3.75 -10.67 -14.46
N CYS A 72 3.83 -10.55 -13.12
CA CYS A 72 4.27 -9.31 -12.49
C CYS A 72 5.76 -9.33 -12.16
N LEU A 73 6.35 -8.14 -12.06
CA LEU A 73 7.74 -7.94 -11.65
C LEU A 73 7.96 -8.43 -10.21
N LYS A 74 9.16 -8.91 -9.95
CA LYS A 74 9.59 -9.23 -8.58
C LYS A 74 9.86 -7.95 -7.79
N ALA A 75 9.83 -8.03 -6.47
CA ALA A 75 10.03 -6.88 -5.60
C ALA A 75 11.32 -6.11 -5.90
N VAL A 76 12.43 -6.78 -6.20
CA VAL A 76 13.70 -6.14 -6.58
C VAL A 76 13.60 -5.37 -7.91
N GLU A 77 12.87 -5.92 -8.89
CA GLU A 77 12.63 -5.27 -10.18
C GLU A 77 11.74 -4.03 -9.99
N ILE A 78 10.70 -4.13 -9.14
CA ILE A 78 9.82 -3.01 -8.78
C ILE A 78 10.59 -1.92 -8.04
N GLU A 79 11.49 -2.27 -7.13
CA GLU A 79 12.35 -1.31 -6.42
C GLU A 79 13.18 -0.50 -7.42
N TRP A 80 13.78 -1.18 -8.40
CA TRP A 80 14.55 -0.53 -9.46
C TRP A 80 13.68 0.44 -10.26
N GLU A 81 12.48 0.03 -10.66
CA GLU A 81 11.53 0.87 -11.40
C GLU A 81 11.12 2.11 -10.60
N ILE A 82 10.78 1.94 -9.32
CA ILE A 82 10.40 3.06 -8.44
C ILE A 82 11.52 4.08 -8.32
N ARG A 83 12.77 3.63 -8.14
CA ARG A 83 13.92 4.51 -7.95
C ARG A 83 14.32 5.25 -9.22
N ASN A 84 14.10 4.65 -10.38
CA ASN A 84 14.50 5.21 -11.67
C ASN A 84 13.40 6.01 -12.40
N HIS A 85 12.19 6.06 -11.83
CA HIS A 85 11.07 6.82 -12.37
C HIS A 85 10.54 7.88 -11.38
N PRO A 86 11.34 8.93 -11.06
CA PRO A 86 10.93 9.99 -10.15
C PRO A 86 9.78 10.86 -10.69
N ASP A 87 9.47 10.77 -11.97
CA ASP A 87 8.30 11.32 -12.63
C ASP A 87 6.98 10.62 -12.22
N LYS A 88 7.07 9.36 -11.79
CA LYS A 88 5.94 8.54 -11.36
C LYS A 88 5.88 8.33 -9.85
N TRP A 89 7.03 8.34 -9.19
CA TRP A 89 7.16 8.01 -7.77
C TRP A 89 7.94 9.07 -7.01
N GLY A 90 7.27 9.71 -6.06
CA GLY A 90 7.90 10.69 -5.16
C GLY A 90 8.48 10.00 -3.93
N VAL A 91 9.63 10.50 -3.46
CA VAL A 91 10.22 10.09 -2.17
C VAL A 91 9.58 10.91 -1.05
N LEU A 92 9.01 10.27 -0.04
CA LEU A 92 8.52 10.94 1.17
C LEU A 92 9.62 11.11 2.22
N GLY A 93 10.52 10.14 2.33
CA GLY A 93 11.62 10.19 3.28
C GLY A 93 11.89 8.84 3.98
N ALA A 94 12.71 8.88 5.03
CA ALA A 94 13.04 7.70 5.82
C ALA A 94 11.93 7.33 6.81
N ALA A 95 11.71 6.04 7.02
CA ALA A 95 10.71 5.54 7.98
C ALA A 95 11.12 5.77 9.45
N SER A 96 12.31 6.27 9.72
CA SER A 96 12.74 6.73 11.04
C SER A 96 12.17 8.10 11.43
N ASP A 97 11.54 8.82 10.51
CA ASP A 97 10.89 10.10 10.76
C ASP A 97 9.38 9.90 10.96
N GLN A 98 8.87 10.29 12.14
CA GLN A 98 7.43 10.18 12.46
C GLN A 98 6.56 10.98 11.49
N ALA A 99 7.00 12.17 11.05
CA ALA A 99 6.23 13.00 10.13
C ALA A 99 6.09 12.31 8.75
N VAL A 100 7.12 11.59 8.30
CA VAL A 100 7.09 10.78 7.08
C VAL A 100 6.09 9.63 7.22
N LEU A 101 6.07 8.92 8.35
CA LEU A 101 5.13 7.83 8.61
C LEU A 101 3.68 8.32 8.68
N ASP A 102 3.44 9.47 9.32
CA ASP A 102 2.11 10.07 9.41
C ASP A 102 1.62 10.50 8.03
N LYS A 103 2.49 11.11 7.22
CA LYS A 103 2.17 11.50 5.84
C LYS A 103 1.93 10.29 4.94
N ALA A 104 2.73 9.24 5.08
CA ALA A 104 2.55 7.99 4.36
C ALA A 104 1.18 7.36 4.65
N ARG A 105 0.77 7.31 5.91
CA ARG A 105 -0.53 6.81 6.35
C ARG A 105 -1.69 7.63 5.79
N GLU A 106 -1.57 8.95 5.79
CA GLU A 106 -2.58 9.86 5.21
C GLU A 106 -2.76 9.60 3.72
N LEU A 107 -1.65 9.54 2.97
CA LEU A 107 -1.66 9.34 1.52
C LEU A 107 -2.14 7.94 1.13
N ALA A 108 -1.89 6.91 1.93
CA ALA A 108 -2.35 5.55 1.68
C ALA A 108 -3.88 5.42 1.58
N ALA A 109 -4.63 6.41 2.06
CA ALA A 109 -6.08 6.48 1.88
C ALA A 109 -6.50 6.71 0.43
N THR A 110 -5.64 7.30 -0.42
CA THR A 110 -5.99 7.70 -1.79
C THR A 110 -4.95 7.35 -2.84
N LYS A 111 -3.74 6.99 -2.44
CA LYS A 111 -2.60 6.72 -3.33
C LYS A 111 -1.89 5.44 -2.94
N ALA A 112 -1.17 4.84 -3.89
CA ALA A 112 -0.22 3.80 -3.57
C ALA A 112 0.97 4.39 -2.81
N VAL A 113 1.23 3.86 -1.62
CA VAL A 113 2.40 4.20 -0.80
C VAL A 113 3.15 2.93 -0.47
N VAL A 114 4.44 2.90 -0.75
CA VAL A 114 5.29 1.73 -0.52
C VAL A 114 6.47 2.07 0.37
N ALA A 115 6.83 1.13 1.23
CA ALA A 115 8.04 1.14 2.03
C ALA A 115 9.06 0.16 1.43
N ILE A 116 10.28 0.59 1.18
CA ILE A 116 11.35 -0.20 0.55
C ILE A 116 12.56 -0.25 1.46
N LEU A 117 13.10 -1.44 1.68
CA LEU A 117 14.35 -1.63 2.41
C LEU A 117 15.55 -1.25 1.52
N ASN A 118 16.43 -0.38 2.01
CA ASN A 118 17.61 0.12 1.28
C ASN A 118 18.83 -0.82 1.44
N GLU A 119 18.64 -2.12 1.50
CA GLU A 119 19.71 -3.10 1.54
C GLU A 119 19.83 -3.79 0.18
N ASP A 120 21.10 -4.00 -0.24
CA ASP A 120 21.41 -4.58 -1.55
C ASP A 120 20.66 -5.90 -1.81
N ASP A 121 20.14 -6.06 -3.02
CA ASP A 121 19.64 -7.27 -3.67
C ASP A 121 18.44 -8.02 -3.06
N ARG A 122 17.82 -7.54 -1.99
CA ARG A 122 16.73 -8.28 -1.34
C ARG A 122 15.34 -7.91 -1.83
N GLY A 123 15.14 -6.68 -2.33
CA GLY A 123 13.85 -6.22 -2.85
C GLY A 123 12.73 -6.34 -1.81
N GLN A 124 13.03 -6.16 -0.51
CA GLN A 124 12.00 -6.24 0.51
C GLN A 124 11.18 -4.96 0.54
N MET A 125 9.87 -5.11 0.32
CA MET A 125 8.95 -3.98 0.33
C MET A 125 7.60 -4.31 0.96
N ALA A 126 6.87 -3.26 1.32
CA ALA A 126 5.53 -3.34 1.86
C ALA A 126 4.64 -2.25 1.24
N ILE A 127 3.36 -2.53 1.08
CA ILE A 127 2.35 -1.54 0.73
C ILE A 127 1.73 -1.02 2.02
N ILE A 128 1.77 0.29 2.23
CA ILE A 128 1.17 0.94 3.39
C ILE A 128 -0.34 0.97 3.20
N MET A 129 -1.07 0.52 4.21
CA MET A 129 -2.53 0.44 4.22
C MET A 129 -3.12 1.66 4.92
N PRO A 130 -4.33 2.12 4.54
CA PRO A 130 -5.06 3.12 5.30
C PRO A 130 -5.48 2.56 6.66
N GLY A 131 -5.60 3.42 7.66
CA GLY A 131 -6.05 3.04 9.00
C GLY A 131 -5.31 3.75 10.10
N ALA A 132 -5.56 3.33 11.34
CA ALA A 132 -4.89 3.89 12.50
C ALA A 132 -3.43 3.43 12.59
N ALA A 133 -2.54 4.33 12.97
CA ALA A 133 -1.17 3.95 13.30
C ALA A 133 -1.14 3.13 14.59
N VAL A 134 -0.21 2.18 14.67
CA VAL A 134 -0.02 1.33 15.84
C VAL A 134 1.31 1.65 16.52
N PRO A 135 1.40 1.59 17.86
CA PRO A 135 2.65 1.82 18.55
C PRO A 135 3.65 0.70 18.23
N SER A 136 4.90 1.07 17.98
CA SER A 136 6.02 0.15 17.82
C SER A 136 7.06 0.40 18.92
N GLY A 137 7.10 -0.46 19.93
CA GLY A 137 8.12 -0.40 20.97
C GLY A 137 9.55 -0.58 20.40
N LYS A 138 9.68 -1.37 19.32
CA LYS A 138 10.97 -1.62 18.66
C LYS A 138 11.53 -0.37 17.97
N TRP A 139 10.67 0.44 17.35
CA TRP A 139 11.09 1.66 16.65
C TRP A 139 10.94 2.92 17.51
N GLY A 140 10.21 2.84 18.63
CA GLY A 140 9.87 4.01 19.44
C GLY A 140 8.93 5.00 18.74
N LEU A 141 8.24 4.56 17.70
CA LEU A 141 7.39 5.36 16.80
C LEU A 141 5.97 4.79 16.74
N LYS A 142 5.02 5.60 16.26
CA LYS A 142 3.74 5.12 15.76
C LYS A 142 3.87 4.80 14.29
N VAL A 143 3.65 3.55 13.92
CA VAL A 143 3.86 3.08 12.54
C VAL A 143 2.54 2.81 11.82
N PRO A 144 2.44 3.04 10.51
CA PRO A 144 1.28 2.64 9.73
C PRO A 144 1.15 1.12 9.71
N ILE A 145 -0.07 0.63 9.50
CA ILE A 145 -0.28 -0.77 9.15
C ILE A 145 0.11 -0.99 7.68
N ALA A 146 0.55 -2.20 7.37
CA ALA A 146 1.04 -2.54 6.04
C ALA A 146 0.71 -3.99 5.68
N VAL A 147 0.83 -4.30 4.39
CA VAL A 147 0.83 -5.64 3.84
C VAL A 147 2.12 -5.86 3.05
N GLY A 148 2.74 -7.02 3.22
CA GLY A 148 3.96 -7.34 2.49
C GLY A 148 4.35 -8.80 2.61
N ALA A 149 4.88 -9.34 1.51
CA ALA A 149 5.39 -10.69 1.43
C ALA A 149 6.91 -10.70 1.63
N ARG A 150 7.40 -11.72 2.34
CA ARG A 150 8.84 -11.96 2.52
C ARG A 150 9.25 -13.24 1.82
N VAL A 151 10.15 -13.11 0.85
CA VAL A 151 10.67 -14.28 0.10
C VAL A 151 11.68 -15.07 0.90
N ASP A 152 12.51 -14.38 1.69
CA ASP A 152 13.57 -14.96 2.53
C ASP A 152 13.02 -15.67 3.78
N ARG A 153 11.92 -15.17 4.33
CA ARG A 153 11.23 -15.69 5.51
C ARG A 153 9.72 -15.58 5.32
N PRO A 154 9.12 -16.43 4.51
CA PRO A 154 7.71 -16.30 4.13
C PRO A 154 6.73 -16.32 5.30
N GLU A 155 7.06 -17.07 6.36
CA GLU A 155 6.31 -17.11 7.62
C GLU A 155 6.26 -15.74 8.33
N SER A 156 7.15 -14.83 7.95
CA SER A 156 7.19 -13.44 8.44
C SER A 156 6.47 -12.47 7.50
N SER A 157 5.78 -12.95 6.46
CA SER A 157 4.88 -12.13 5.65
C SER A 157 3.72 -11.62 6.48
N VAL A 158 3.24 -10.42 6.20
CA VAL A 158 2.23 -9.80 7.06
C VAL A 158 1.06 -9.23 6.25
N TYR A 159 -0.12 -9.32 6.84
CA TYR A 159 -1.31 -8.60 6.43
C TYR A 159 -1.82 -7.75 7.58
N ALA A 160 -2.04 -6.45 7.34
CA ALA A 160 -2.60 -5.47 8.28
C ALA A 160 -1.89 -5.42 9.65
N LYS A 161 -0.55 -5.59 9.66
CA LYS A 161 0.28 -5.42 10.86
C LYS A 161 1.15 -4.17 10.73
N GLY A 162 1.64 -3.67 11.86
CA GLY A 162 2.55 -2.53 11.88
C GLY A 162 3.77 -2.74 10.99
N LEU A 163 4.22 -1.71 10.29
CA LEU A 163 5.35 -1.75 9.35
C LEU A 163 6.62 -2.35 9.97
N ASN A 164 6.82 -2.18 11.28
CA ASN A 164 7.94 -2.73 12.05
C ASN A 164 8.00 -4.27 12.13
N TRP A 165 6.95 -4.97 11.69
CA TRP A 165 6.98 -6.43 11.56
C TRP A 165 7.76 -6.90 10.34
N LEU A 166 7.76 -6.09 9.27
CA LEU A 166 8.49 -6.40 8.04
C LEU A 166 9.95 -5.93 8.10
N PHE A 167 10.22 -4.81 8.75
CA PHE A 167 11.53 -4.18 8.74
C PHE A 167 12.12 -4.06 10.15
N ALA A 168 13.40 -4.41 10.26
CA ALA A 168 14.09 -4.40 11.54
C ALA A 168 14.51 -2.99 11.97
N ASP A 169 15.01 -2.20 11.02
CA ASP A 169 15.61 -0.88 11.22
C ASP A 169 14.90 0.17 10.37
N PRO A 170 14.19 1.15 10.96
CA PRO A 170 13.49 2.18 10.20
C PRO A 170 14.41 3.13 9.43
N ALA A 171 15.67 3.30 9.86
CA ALA A 171 16.63 4.17 9.18
C ALA A 171 17.02 3.62 7.80
N LYS A 172 16.86 2.31 7.59
CA LYS A 172 17.15 1.63 6.33
C LYS A 172 15.94 1.53 5.40
N VAL A 173 14.81 2.14 5.75
CA VAL A 173 13.58 2.06 4.97
C VAL A 173 13.24 3.43 4.41
N THR A 174 13.07 3.50 3.09
CA THR A 174 12.58 4.70 2.40
C THR A 174 11.11 4.51 2.01
N ILE A 175 10.33 5.55 2.21
CA ILE A 175 8.91 5.59 1.84
C ILE A 175 8.75 6.32 0.52
N TYR A 176 8.01 5.71 -0.40
CA TYR A 176 7.67 6.26 -1.71
C TYR A 176 6.16 6.37 -1.88
N VAL A 177 5.72 7.32 -2.69
CA VAL A 177 4.32 7.53 -3.04
C VAL A 177 4.14 7.65 -4.55
N ARG A 178 3.09 7.05 -5.11
CA ARG A 178 2.68 7.26 -6.51
C ARG A 178 2.18 8.70 -6.68
N LEU A 179 2.71 9.43 -7.66
CA LEU A 179 2.37 10.83 -7.97
C LEU A 179 1.05 10.98 -8.71
#